data_e2447f0c77fd83e4c61872c6a10854cb
#
_entry.id   e2447f0c77fd83e4c61872c6a10854cb
#
_cell.length_a   1.000
_cell.length_b   1.000
_cell.length_c   1.000
_cell.angle_alpha   90.00
_cell.angle_beta   90.00
_cell.angle_gamma   90.00
#
_symmetry.space_group_name_H-M   'P 1'
#
loop_
_entity.id
_entity.type
_entity.pdbx_description
1 polymer ?
#
loop_
_entity_poly.entity_id
_entity_poly.type
_entity_poly.pdbx_seq_one_letter_code
_entity_poly.pdbx_strand_id
1 'polypeptide(L)'
;MVKTKIEKMNKNEQPYIQMTEALIKVGNFIVSSSSFEEMLNNIVKTIAQASGAKICLLMFYDEIKKEQALKASYGLNVECLTAVELAIGKNINDAVAKEKKPVIVSNVLEDSRFANSEIIRKEKLCTLLALPLLMKDKVQGMIMLYNERVKKYSQNELNILQVLANQSMLVIENSNLLKRAVDAEEALEARKLIERAKGILVKTQGMDEDDAYRTIHRKSMDMRRSMKEIAEAIILSNEIRRK
;
A
#
# COMPACT_ATOMS: atom_id res chain seq x y z
N MET A 1 36.72 2.84 14.27
CA MET A 1 37.40 2.63 12.98
C MET A 1 36.51 2.57 11.76
N VAL A 2 35.23 2.26 11.85
CA VAL A 2 34.28 2.26 10.69
C VAL A 2 33.80 3.67 10.33
N LYS A 3 33.61 4.57 11.30
CA LYS A 3 33.16 5.95 11.06
C LYS A 3 34.13 6.81 10.26
N THR A 4 35.43 6.57 10.39
CA THR A 4 36.48 7.39 9.73
C THR A 4 36.72 7.02 8.27
N LYS A 5 36.22 5.85 7.81
CA LYS A 5 36.36 5.41 6.42
C LYS A 5 35.23 5.97 5.54
N ILE A 6 34.08 6.32 6.14
CA ILE A 6 32.92 6.89 5.46
C ILE A 6 33.12 8.39 5.15
N GLU A 7 33.89 9.12 5.96
CA GLU A 7 34.14 10.56 5.78
C GLU A 7 35.00 10.92 4.58
N LYS A 8 35.71 9.97 3.99
CA LYS A 8 36.57 10.16 2.79
C LYS A 8 35.94 9.65 1.50
N MET A 9 34.72 9.18 1.51
CA MET A 9 34.04 8.73 0.31
C MET A 9 33.65 9.92 -0.59
N ASN A 10 34.00 9.78 -1.87
CA ASN A 10 33.82 10.77 -2.91
C ASN A 10 32.35 11.25 -2.93
N LYS A 11 32.09 12.55 -3.02
CA LYS A 11 30.72 13.14 -3.07
C LYS A 11 29.79 12.46 -4.10
N ASN A 12 30.36 11.78 -5.09
CA ASN A 12 29.62 11.04 -6.12
C ASN A 12 29.10 9.67 -5.63
N GLU A 13 29.60 9.10 -4.54
CA GLU A 13 29.18 7.78 -4.04
C GLU A 13 28.08 7.88 -2.97
N GLN A 14 27.97 9.01 -2.29
CA GLN A 14 26.97 9.23 -1.23
C GLN A 14 25.52 8.95 -1.65
N PRO A 15 25.05 9.38 -2.84
CA PRO A 15 23.67 9.08 -3.28
C PRO A 15 23.41 7.57 -3.45
N TYR A 16 24.41 6.81 -3.92
CA TYR A 16 24.26 5.36 -4.12
C TYR A 16 24.17 4.60 -2.79
N ILE A 17 24.89 5.07 -1.78
CA ILE A 17 24.82 4.47 -0.43
C ILE A 17 23.43 4.71 0.16
N GLN A 18 22.93 5.94 0.09
CA GLN A 18 21.58 6.27 0.58
C GLN A 18 20.50 5.43 -0.10
N MET A 19 20.60 5.22 -1.42
CA MET A 19 19.68 4.38 -2.17
C MET A 19 19.78 2.90 -1.78
N THR A 20 20.99 2.40 -1.52
CA THR A 20 21.20 1.01 -1.07
C THR A 20 20.63 0.79 0.34
N GLU A 21 20.86 1.75 1.25
CA GLU A 21 20.25 1.71 2.58
C GLU A 21 18.72 1.76 2.52
N ALA A 22 18.16 2.53 1.57
CA ALA A 22 16.72 2.59 1.34
C ALA A 22 16.15 1.24 0.89
N LEU A 23 16.87 0.48 0.04
CA LEU A 23 16.45 -0.87 -0.37
C LEU A 23 16.33 -1.81 0.83
N ILE A 24 17.31 -1.78 1.73
CA ILE A 24 17.29 -2.60 2.95
C ILE A 24 16.11 -2.18 3.85
N LYS A 25 15.91 -0.89 4.03
CA LYS A 25 14.80 -0.37 4.86
C LYS A 25 13.45 -0.78 4.30
N VAL A 26 13.22 -0.61 2.99
CA VAL A 26 11.95 -0.99 2.35
C VAL A 26 11.68 -2.48 2.54
N GLY A 27 12.69 -3.35 2.36
CA GLY A 27 12.52 -4.80 2.56
C GLY A 27 12.09 -5.18 3.98
N ASN A 28 12.49 -4.38 4.98
CA ASN A 28 12.16 -4.65 6.38
C ASN A 28 10.79 -4.12 6.82
N PHE A 29 10.10 -3.29 6.03
CA PHE A 29 8.83 -2.68 6.45
C PHE A 29 7.69 -3.69 6.65
N ILE A 30 7.74 -4.87 6.02
CA ILE A 30 6.76 -5.94 6.26
C ILE A 30 6.76 -6.35 7.75
N VAL A 31 7.95 -6.39 8.37
CA VAL A 31 8.11 -6.86 9.75
C VAL A 31 8.02 -5.72 10.77
N SER A 32 8.43 -4.50 10.38
CA SER A 32 8.60 -3.36 11.29
C SER A 32 7.42 -2.40 11.36
N SER A 33 6.49 -2.46 10.40
CA SER A 33 5.33 -1.56 10.38
C SER A 33 4.15 -2.16 11.14
N SER A 34 3.48 -1.37 11.97
CA SER A 34 2.34 -1.79 12.79
C SER A 34 1.03 -1.87 11.98
N SER A 35 0.97 -1.18 10.84
CA SER A 35 -0.18 -1.17 9.94
C SER A 35 0.24 -1.07 8.47
N PHE A 36 -0.69 -1.47 7.57
CA PHE A 36 -0.49 -1.33 6.13
C PHE A 36 -0.29 0.12 5.71
N GLU A 37 -1.04 1.04 6.30
CA GLU A 37 -0.94 2.48 6.02
C GLU A 37 0.42 3.06 6.46
N GLU A 38 0.87 2.71 7.65
CA GLU A 38 2.19 3.08 8.14
C GLU A 38 3.30 2.57 7.22
N MET A 39 3.18 1.33 6.74
CA MET A 39 4.12 0.75 5.79
C MET A 39 4.19 1.56 4.50
N LEU A 40 3.05 1.95 3.90
CA LEU A 40 3.02 2.76 2.69
C LEU A 40 3.65 4.14 2.91
N ASN A 41 3.36 4.79 4.03
CA ASN A 41 3.93 6.08 4.39
C ASN A 41 5.46 5.99 4.60
N ASN A 42 5.94 4.93 5.21
CA ASN A 42 7.37 4.66 5.38
C ASN A 42 8.08 4.43 4.03
N ILE A 43 7.43 3.74 3.09
CA ILE A 43 7.95 3.53 1.72
C ILE A 43 8.14 4.88 1.02
N VAL A 44 7.09 5.72 0.92
CA VAL A 44 7.20 7.00 0.20
C VAL A 44 8.21 7.95 0.86
N LYS A 45 8.26 7.98 2.19
CA LYS A 45 9.25 8.76 2.95
C LYS A 45 10.68 8.31 2.64
N THR A 46 10.91 7.00 2.66
CA THR A 46 12.25 6.44 2.41
C THR A 46 12.72 6.71 0.99
N ILE A 47 11.83 6.55 -0.01
CA ILE A 47 12.14 6.82 -1.42
C ILE A 47 12.39 8.31 -1.64
N ALA A 48 11.58 9.21 -1.06
CA ALA A 48 11.78 10.65 -1.15
C ALA A 48 13.15 11.06 -0.59
N GLN A 49 13.49 10.57 0.59
CA GLN A 49 14.77 10.87 1.22
C GLN A 49 15.96 10.33 0.42
N ALA A 50 15.88 9.11 -0.09
CA ALA A 50 16.94 8.49 -0.88
C ALA A 50 17.13 9.16 -2.24
N SER A 51 16.04 9.62 -2.89
CA SER A 51 16.08 10.31 -4.18
C SER A 51 16.35 11.82 -4.07
N GLY A 52 16.23 12.39 -2.86
CA GLY A 52 16.24 13.84 -2.66
C GLY A 52 15.04 14.55 -3.26
N ALA A 53 13.93 13.84 -3.48
CA ALA A 53 12.70 14.44 -3.98
C ALA A 53 11.99 15.23 -2.87
N LYS A 54 11.39 16.38 -3.23
CA LYS A 54 10.58 17.18 -2.31
C LYS A 54 9.26 16.47 -2.00
N ILE A 55 8.62 15.92 -3.04
CA ILE A 55 7.34 15.22 -2.94
C ILE A 55 7.49 13.83 -3.54
N CYS A 56 6.94 12.83 -2.84
CA CYS A 56 6.78 11.47 -3.32
C CYS A 56 5.33 11.05 -3.17
N LEU A 57 4.71 10.61 -4.27
CA LEU A 57 3.35 10.08 -4.30
C LEU A 57 3.38 8.62 -4.70
N LEU A 58 2.61 7.78 -3.99
CA LEU A 58 2.37 6.39 -4.33
C LEU A 58 0.94 6.26 -4.84
N MET A 59 0.79 5.91 -6.11
CA MET A 59 -0.51 5.78 -6.77
C MET A 59 -0.71 4.37 -7.28
N PHE A 60 -1.93 3.85 -7.10
CA PHE A 60 -2.35 2.56 -7.65
C PHE A 60 -3.50 2.75 -8.62
N TYR A 61 -3.56 1.88 -9.62
CA TYR A 61 -4.71 1.80 -10.52
C TYR A 61 -5.80 0.95 -9.88
N ASP A 62 -6.97 1.53 -9.68
CA ASP A 62 -8.17 0.83 -9.24
C ASP A 62 -8.88 0.27 -10.48
N GLU A 63 -8.79 -1.05 -10.68
CA GLU A 63 -9.40 -1.72 -11.85
C GLU A 63 -10.92 -1.62 -11.86
N ILE A 64 -11.55 -1.50 -10.69
CA ILE A 64 -13.01 -1.42 -10.55
C ILE A 64 -13.49 -0.03 -10.95
N LYS A 65 -12.87 0.99 -10.41
CA LYS A 65 -13.20 2.41 -10.69
C LYS A 65 -12.59 2.92 -11.98
N LYS A 66 -11.61 2.20 -12.54
CA LYS A 66 -10.78 2.63 -13.69
C LYS A 66 -10.11 3.98 -13.46
N GLU A 67 -9.71 4.25 -12.22
CA GLU A 67 -9.13 5.50 -11.76
C GLU A 67 -7.82 5.28 -11.01
N GLN A 68 -7.02 6.33 -10.95
CA GLN A 68 -5.84 6.38 -10.09
C GLN A 68 -6.26 6.67 -8.66
N ALA A 69 -5.78 5.88 -7.72
CA ALA A 69 -5.98 6.08 -6.29
C ALA A 69 -4.65 6.42 -5.63
N LEU A 70 -4.57 7.58 -4.99
CA LEU A 70 -3.46 7.90 -4.10
C LEU A 70 -3.54 7.00 -2.86
N LYS A 71 -2.42 6.36 -2.54
CA LYS A 71 -2.30 5.44 -1.39
C LYS A 71 -1.43 5.99 -0.28
N ALA A 72 -0.40 6.75 -0.62
CA ALA A 72 0.47 7.42 0.33
C ALA A 72 1.15 8.63 -0.30
N SER A 73 1.54 9.60 0.52
CA SER A 73 2.29 10.78 0.10
C SER A 73 3.35 11.18 1.12
N TYR A 74 4.42 11.77 0.64
CA TYR A 74 5.43 12.45 1.44
C TYR A 74 5.65 13.85 0.88
N GLY A 75 5.77 14.84 1.77
CA GLY A 75 6.02 16.24 1.37
C GLY A 75 4.78 17.00 0.89
N LEU A 76 3.60 16.35 0.86
CA LEU A 76 2.34 16.96 0.46
C LEU A 76 1.20 16.50 1.36
N ASN A 77 0.32 17.43 1.76
CA ASN A 77 -0.95 17.06 2.40
C ASN A 77 -1.92 16.51 1.33
N VAL A 78 -2.45 15.30 1.57
CA VAL A 78 -3.38 14.61 0.67
C VAL A 78 -4.65 15.43 0.41
N GLU A 79 -5.11 16.20 1.37
CA GLU A 79 -6.29 17.08 1.25
C GLU A 79 -6.12 18.19 0.20
N CYS A 80 -4.87 18.47 -0.20
CA CYS A 80 -4.57 19.45 -1.24
C CYS A 80 -4.67 18.89 -2.67
N LEU A 81 -4.92 17.57 -2.85
CA LEU A 81 -5.02 16.98 -4.18
C LEU A 81 -6.39 17.27 -4.80
N THR A 82 -6.36 17.98 -5.91
CA THR A 82 -7.55 18.31 -6.69
C THR A 82 -7.81 17.25 -7.77
N ALA A 83 -8.99 17.35 -8.42
CA ALA A 83 -9.31 16.52 -9.59
C ALA A 83 -8.31 16.72 -10.75
N VAL A 84 -7.69 17.91 -10.85
CA VAL A 84 -6.69 18.22 -11.88
C VAL A 84 -5.41 17.44 -11.65
N GLU A 85 -4.92 17.36 -10.40
CA GLU A 85 -3.73 16.59 -10.06
C GLU A 85 -3.95 15.09 -10.28
N LEU A 86 -5.15 14.58 -10.01
CA LEU A 86 -5.51 13.20 -10.31
C LEU A 86 -5.56 12.93 -11.81
N ALA A 87 -6.07 13.90 -12.62
CA ALA A 87 -6.07 13.78 -14.07
C ALA A 87 -4.65 13.80 -14.67
N ILE A 88 -3.75 14.61 -14.13
CA ILE A 88 -2.33 14.60 -14.50
C ILE A 88 -1.71 13.23 -14.18
N GLY A 89 -2.00 12.69 -13.01
CA GLY A 89 -1.59 11.34 -12.62
C GLY A 89 -2.02 10.31 -13.66
N LYS A 90 -3.26 10.38 -14.16
CA LYS A 90 -3.77 9.49 -15.20
C LYS A 90 -2.96 9.58 -16.50
N ASN A 91 -2.71 10.78 -17.01
CA ASN A 91 -1.93 10.97 -18.25
C ASN A 91 -0.49 10.43 -18.13
N ILE A 92 0.13 10.62 -16.98
CA ILE A 92 1.47 10.07 -16.71
C ILE A 92 1.41 8.55 -16.59
N ASN A 93 0.38 8.00 -15.92
CA ASN A 93 0.21 6.56 -15.80
C ASN A 93 0.03 5.90 -17.17
N ASP A 94 -0.72 6.50 -18.09
CA ASP A 94 -0.92 5.97 -19.44
C ASP A 94 0.43 5.86 -20.19
N ALA A 95 1.31 6.86 -20.03
CA ALA A 95 2.66 6.83 -20.58
C ALA A 95 3.51 5.72 -19.91
N VAL A 96 3.49 5.66 -18.58
CA VAL A 96 4.22 4.64 -17.79
C VAL A 96 3.71 3.24 -18.12
N ALA A 97 2.39 3.04 -18.22
CA ALA A 97 1.79 1.75 -18.53
C ALA A 97 2.16 1.25 -19.94
N LYS A 98 2.22 2.18 -20.91
CA LYS A 98 2.60 1.85 -22.28
C LYS A 98 4.07 1.47 -22.40
N GLU A 99 4.95 2.23 -21.76
CA GLU A 99 6.40 2.06 -21.91
C GLU A 99 6.96 1.03 -20.91
N LYS A 100 6.28 0.81 -19.78
CA LYS A 100 6.75 -0.02 -18.65
C LYS A 100 8.16 0.37 -18.16
N LYS A 101 8.51 1.64 -18.31
CA LYS A 101 9.81 2.23 -17.98
C LYS A 101 9.61 3.53 -17.22
N PRO A 102 10.65 4.02 -16.51
CA PRO A 102 10.61 5.35 -15.91
C PRO A 102 10.30 6.44 -16.94
N VAL A 103 9.36 7.33 -16.60
CA VAL A 103 9.00 8.50 -17.42
C VAL A 103 9.51 9.75 -16.72
N ILE A 104 10.27 10.58 -17.44
CA ILE A 104 10.82 11.83 -16.91
C ILE A 104 10.16 13.00 -17.63
N VAL A 105 9.64 13.96 -16.86
CA VAL A 105 9.26 15.28 -17.34
C VAL A 105 10.29 16.26 -16.80
N SER A 106 11.16 16.74 -17.67
CA SER A 106 12.33 17.55 -17.28
C SER A 106 11.94 18.92 -16.73
N ASN A 107 10.85 19.51 -17.24
CA ASN A 107 10.28 20.75 -16.73
C ASN A 107 8.75 20.69 -16.79
N VAL A 108 8.12 20.46 -15.63
CA VAL A 108 6.66 20.39 -15.53
C VAL A 108 5.97 21.74 -15.74
N LEU A 109 6.70 22.87 -15.61
CA LEU A 109 6.18 24.21 -15.84
C LEU A 109 6.00 24.51 -17.33
N GLU A 110 6.75 23.83 -18.20
CA GLU A 110 6.68 23.98 -19.65
C GLU A 110 5.79 22.92 -20.32
N ASP A 111 5.39 21.89 -19.58
CA ASP A 111 4.56 20.80 -20.09
C ASP A 111 3.07 21.14 -19.97
N SER A 112 2.37 21.16 -21.08
CA SER A 112 0.95 21.54 -21.15
C SER A 112 0.03 20.67 -20.28
N ARG A 113 0.42 19.43 -19.97
CA ARG A 113 -0.32 18.54 -19.08
C ARG A 113 -0.45 19.09 -17.67
N PHE A 114 0.48 19.94 -17.23
CA PHE A 114 0.55 20.53 -15.90
C PHE A 114 0.09 21.99 -15.83
N ALA A 115 -0.37 22.56 -16.95
CA ALA A 115 -0.70 23.98 -17.06
C ALA A 115 -1.69 24.49 -16.00
N ASN A 116 -2.61 23.62 -15.54
CA ASN A 116 -3.65 23.95 -14.58
C ASN A 116 -3.38 23.41 -13.17
N SER A 117 -2.20 22.85 -12.90
CA SER A 117 -1.87 22.34 -11.58
C SER A 117 -1.50 23.47 -10.62
N GLU A 118 -2.32 23.68 -9.61
CA GLU A 118 -2.05 24.65 -8.54
C GLU A 118 -0.91 24.18 -7.64
N ILE A 119 -0.82 22.87 -7.38
CA ILE A 119 0.23 22.28 -6.54
C ILE A 119 1.60 22.54 -7.14
N ILE A 120 1.77 22.32 -8.45
CA ILE A 120 3.04 22.54 -9.13
C ILE A 120 3.50 23.99 -8.99
N ARG A 121 2.57 24.95 -9.16
CA ARG A 121 2.89 26.37 -8.99
C ARG A 121 3.17 26.75 -7.54
N LYS A 122 2.32 26.33 -6.60
CA LYS A 122 2.43 26.61 -5.18
C LYS A 122 3.71 26.04 -4.57
N GLU A 123 4.01 24.79 -4.93
CA GLU A 123 5.17 24.08 -4.41
C GLU A 123 6.44 24.31 -5.25
N LYS A 124 6.37 25.12 -6.32
CA LYS A 124 7.49 25.48 -7.22
C LYS A 124 8.20 24.24 -7.77
N LEU A 125 7.42 23.24 -8.21
CA LEU A 125 7.96 22.00 -8.72
C LEU A 125 8.46 22.16 -10.15
N CYS A 126 9.60 21.55 -10.48
CA CYS A 126 10.22 21.65 -11.80
C CYS A 126 10.28 20.29 -12.51
N THR A 127 10.79 19.25 -11.86
CA THR A 127 11.00 17.96 -12.52
C THR A 127 10.10 16.90 -11.90
N LEU A 128 9.51 16.03 -12.74
CA LEU A 128 8.81 14.83 -12.35
C LEU A 128 9.56 13.60 -12.88
N LEU A 129 9.76 12.61 -12.02
CA LEU A 129 10.11 11.24 -12.38
C LEU A 129 8.99 10.32 -11.93
N ALA A 130 8.38 9.59 -12.87
CA ALA A 130 7.40 8.55 -12.59
C ALA A 130 8.03 7.17 -12.81
N LEU A 131 7.99 6.33 -11.78
CA LEU A 131 8.54 4.98 -11.75
C LEU A 131 7.39 3.98 -11.76
N PRO A 132 7.31 3.03 -12.72
CA PRO A 132 6.29 1.99 -12.72
C PRO A 132 6.46 1.05 -11.52
N LEU A 133 5.34 0.67 -10.93
CA LEU A 133 5.24 -0.44 -9.99
C LEU A 133 4.82 -1.69 -10.76
N LEU A 134 5.78 -2.53 -11.05
CA LEU A 134 5.58 -3.71 -11.91
C LEU A 134 5.27 -4.96 -11.08
N MET A 135 4.25 -5.69 -11.49
CA MET A 135 3.91 -7.02 -10.97
C MET A 135 3.57 -7.94 -12.15
N LYS A 136 4.32 -9.02 -12.34
CA LYS A 136 4.10 -9.98 -13.43
C LYS A 136 3.86 -9.30 -14.78
N ASP A 137 4.76 -8.38 -15.14
CA ASP A 137 4.74 -7.58 -16.38
C ASP A 137 3.53 -6.63 -16.57
N LYS A 138 2.72 -6.43 -15.53
CA LYS A 138 1.66 -5.42 -15.50
C LYS A 138 2.06 -4.27 -14.61
N VAL A 139 1.72 -3.06 -15.03
CA VAL A 139 1.85 -1.85 -14.19
C VAL A 139 0.63 -1.79 -13.27
N GLN A 140 0.83 -1.96 -11.98
CA GLN A 140 -0.21 -1.90 -10.95
C GLN A 140 -0.38 -0.48 -10.39
N GLY A 141 0.62 0.36 -10.59
CA GLY A 141 0.66 1.71 -10.09
C GLY A 141 1.97 2.38 -10.44
N MET A 142 2.24 3.49 -9.79
CA MET A 142 3.48 4.23 -9.98
C MET A 142 3.89 5.00 -8.73
N ILE A 143 5.18 5.29 -8.65
CA ILE A 143 5.75 6.25 -7.70
C ILE A 143 6.10 7.50 -8.48
N MET A 144 5.60 8.65 -8.04
CA MET A 144 5.87 9.95 -8.63
C MET A 144 6.78 10.75 -7.71
N LEU A 145 7.92 11.20 -8.23
CA LEU A 145 8.93 11.98 -7.51
C LEU A 145 9.01 13.38 -8.12
N TYR A 146 8.73 14.40 -7.33
CA TYR A 146 8.82 15.79 -7.76
C TYR A 146 9.98 16.51 -7.09
N ASN A 147 10.69 17.33 -7.86
CA ASN A 147 11.80 18.15 -7.41
C ASN A 147 11.54 19.64 -7.68
N GLU A 148 12.04 20.53 -6.81
CA GLU A 148 11.95 21.98 -6.96
C GLU A 148 12.91 22.56 -8.00
N ARG A 149 13.91 21.79 -8.40
CA ARG A 149 14.91 22.19 -9.39
C ARG A 149 14.91 21.19 -10.54
N VAL A 150 15.32 21.65 -11.70
CA VAL A 150 15.57 20.74 -12.82
C VAL A 150 16.64 19.73 -12.42
N LYS A 151 16.23 18.46 -12.34
CA LYS A 151 17.08 17.33 -11.99
C LYS A 151 17.28 16.44 -13.22
N LYS A 152 18.55 16.22 -13.57
CA LYS A 152 18.92 15.20 -14.55
C LYS A 152 19.24 13.90 -13.80
N TYR A 153 18.60 12.83 -14.18
CA TYR A 153 18.82 11.50 -13.62
C TYR A 153 19.80 10.74 -14.51
N SER A 154 20.88 10.22 -13.92
CA SER A 154 21.77 9.29 -14.61
C SER A 154 21.07 7.94 -14.79
N GLN A 155 21.52 7.12 -15.76
CA GLN A 155 20.96 5.79 -15.98
C GLN A 155 21.10 4.90 -14.71
N ASN A 156 22.21 5.03 -13.99
CA ASN A 156 22.42 4.30 -12.75
C ASN A 156 21.40 4.70 -11.65
N GLU A 157 21.13 6.01 -11.48
CA GLU A 157 20.10 6.47 -10.55
C GLU A 157 18.72 5.93 -10.93
N LEU A 158 18.35 5.96 -12.21
CA LEU A 158 17.09 5.42 -12.70
C LEU A 158 16.97 3.92 -12.41
N ASN A 159 18.04 3.17 -12.66
CA ASN A 159 18.07 1.73 -12.41
C ASN A 159 17.87 1.43 -10.92
N ILE A 160 18.56 2.13 -10.03
CA ILE A 160 18.46 1.91 -8.58
C ILE A 160 17.05 2.34 -8.08
N LEU A 161 16.53 3.47 -8.53
CA LEU A 161 15.19 3.93 -8.18
C LEU A 161 14.11 2.96 -8.69
N GLN A 162 14.30 2.38 -9.88
CA GLN A 162 13.39 1.35 -10.39
C GLN A 162 13.46 0.06 -9.56
N VAL A 163 14.64 -0.35 -9.12
CA VAL A 163 14.79 -1.51 -8.21
C VAL A 163 14.08 -1.23 -6.89
N LEU A 164 14.22 0.00 -6.36
CA LEU A 164 13.54 0.42 -5.13
C LEU A 164 12.01 0.42 -5.29
N ALA A 165 11.49 0.87 -6.43
CA ALA A 165 10.07 0.81 -6.77
C ALA A 165 9.57 -0.65 -6.86
N ASN A 166 10.33 -1.53 -7.52
CA ASN A 166 10.01 -2.96 -7.62
C ASN A 166 10.00 -3.63 -6.25
N GLN A 167 10.99 -3.34 -5.41
CA GLN A 167 11.04 -3.85 -4.04
C GLN A 167 9.84 -3.37 -3.21
N SER A 168 9.46 -2.10 -3.37
CA SER A 168 8.27 -1.56 -2.72
C SER A 168 7.00 -2.30 -3.13
N MET A 169 6.85 -2.63 -4.42
CA MET A 169 5.71 -3.41 -4.92
C MET A 169 5.67 -4.81 -4.30
N LEU A 170 6.81 -5.49 -4.17
CA LEU A 170 6.90 -6.81 -3.54
C LEU A 170 6.48 -6.74 -2.06
N VAL A 171 6.93 -5.73 -1.33
CA VAL A 171 6.57 -5.50 0.08
C VAL A 171 5.06 -5.28 0.23
N ILE A 172 4.48 -4.46 -0.63
CA ILE A 172 3.05 -4.16 -0.64
C ILE A 172 2.23 -5.41 -0.94
N GLU A 173 2.60 -6.18 -1.97
CA GLU A 173 1.88 -7.40 -2.35
C GLU A 173 1.98 -8.48 -1.26
N ASN A 174 3.16 -8.69 -0.69
CA ASN A 174 3.33 -9.64 0.39
C ASN A 174 2.47 -9.28 1.61
N SER A 175 2.38 -8.00 1.97
CA SER A 175 1.51 -7.53 3.05
C SER A 175 0.03 -7.77 2.74
N ASN A 176 -0.41 -7.53 1.49
CA ASN A 176 -1.77 -7.83 1.04
C ASN A 176 -2.09 -9.33 1.11
N LEU A 177 -1.14 -10.18 0.67
CA LEU A 177 -1.30 -11.64 0.71
C LEU A 177 -1.38 -12.14 2.15
N LEU A 178 -0.53 -11.64 3.06
CA LEU A 178 -0.58 -11.98 4.48
C LEU A 178 -1.94 -11.60 5.09
N LYS A 179 -2.43 -10.40 4.82
CA LYS A 179 -3.75 -9.97 5.29
C LYS A 179 -4.85 -10.89 4.79
N ARG A 180 -4.87 -11.20 3.49
CA ARG A 180 -5.87 -12.12 2.90
C ARG A 180 -5.80 -13.52 3.52
N ALA A 181 -4.59 -14.01 3.82
CA ALA A 181 -4.42 -15.31 4.46
C ALA A 181 -5.00 -15.31 5.87
N VAL A 182 -4.72 -14.28 6.67
CA VAL A 182 -5.28 -14.12 8.03
C VAL A 182 -6.81 -14.02 7.98
N ASP A 183 -7.36 -13.15 7.11
CA ASP A 183 -8.82 -12.98 6.95
C ASP A 183 -9.50 -14.32 6.55
N ALA A 184 -8.86 -15.10 5.68
CA ALA A 184 -9.39 -16.42 5.26
C ALA A 184 -9.34 -17.45 6.39
N GLU A 185 -8.28 -17.46 7.18
CA GLU A 185 -8.15 -18.34 8.36
C GLU A 185 -9.20 -18.00 9.42
N GLU A 186 -9.38 -16.72 9.73
CA GLU A 186 -10.42 -16.25 10.67
C GLU A 186 -11.84 -16.62 10.19
N ALA A 187 -12.12 -16.48 8.89
CA ALA A 187 -13.41 -16.85 8.31
C ALA A 187 -13.65 -18.37 8.40
N LEU A 188 -12.61 -19.19 8.17
CA LEU A 188 -12.69 -20.63 8.31
C LEU A 188 -12.95 -21.08 9.76
N GLU A 189 -12.24 -20.46 10.72
CA GLU A 189 -12.47 -20.70 12.14
C GLU A 189 -13.90 -20.32 12.56
N ALA A 190 -14.35 -19.13 12.18
CA ALA A 190 -15.71 -18.69 12.45
C ALA A 190 -16.75 -19.68 11.91
N ARG A 191 -16.56 -20.19 10.68
CA ARG A 191 -17.45 -21.18 10.07
C ARG A 191 -17.47 -22.49 10.88
N LYS A 192 -16.31 -23.00 11.30
CA LYS A 192 -16.22 -24.23 12.12
C LYS A 192 -16.97 -24.08 13.45
N LEU A 193 -16.82 -22.93 14.11
CA LEU A 193 -17.50 -22.66 15.38
C LEU A 193 -19.02 -22.55 15.19
N ILE A 194 -19.48 -21.87 14.14
CA ILE A 194 -20.90 -21.77 13.81
C ILE A 194 -21.50 -23.13 13.51
N GLU A 195 -20.86 -23.97 12.71
CA GLU A 195 -21.31 -25.35 12.44
C GLU A 195 -21.38 -26.18 13.70
N ARG A 196 -20.38 -26.10 14.59
CA ARG A 196 -20.42 -26.78 15.89
C ARG A 196 -21.57 -26.31 16.78
N ALA A 197 -21.80 -24.98 16.83
CA ALA A 197 -22.91 -24.41 17.59
C ALA A 197 -24.27 -24.82 17.03
N LYS A 198 -24.44 -24.83 15.70
CA LYS A 198 -25.64 -25.40 15.03
C LYS A 198 -25.91 -26.83 15.48
N GLY A 199 -24.87 -27.69 15.37
CA GLY A 199 -25.02 -29.08 15.79
C GLY A 199 -25.39 -29.25 17.28
N ILE A 200 -24.99 -28.34 18.16
CA ILE A 200 -25.41 -28.30 19.56
C ILE A 200 -26.91 -27.93 19.65
N LEU A 201 -27.36 -26.88 18.97
CA LEU A 201 -28.76 -26.46 18.99
C LEU A 201 -29.69 -27.53 18.42
N VAL A 202 -29.32 -28.15 17.31
CA VAL A 202 -30.07 -29.29 16.73
C VAL A 202 -30.22 -30.42 17.78
N LYS A 203 -29.14 -30.81 18.44
CA LYS A 203 -29.17 -31.93 19.43
C LYS A 203 -29.86 -31.58 20.73
N THR A 204 -29.73 -30.35 21.21
CA THR A 204 -30.21 -29.97 22.55
C THR A 204 -31.61 -29.36 22.57
N GLN A 205 -32.00 -28.74 21.47
CA GLN A 205 -33.27 -28.01 21.34
C GLN A 205 -34.22 -28.58 20.26
N GLY A 206 -33.77 -29.63 19.53
CA GLY A 206 -34.59 -30.28 18.50
C GLY A 206 -34.85 -29.42 17.27
N MET A 207 -34.04 -28.37 17.03
CA MET A 207 -34.15 -27.49 15.88
C MET A 207 -33.68 -28.22 14.61
N ASP A 208 -34.18 -27.78 13.45
CA ASP A 208 -33.50 -28.11 12.19
C ASP A 208 -32.27 -27.24 11.98
N GLU A 209 -31.45 -27.56 10.97
CA GLU A 209 -30.19 -26.83 10.71
C GLU A 209 -30.40 -25.37 10.32
N ASP A 210 -31.47 -25.08 9.57
CA ASP A 210 -31.78 -23.73 9.12
C ASP A 210 -32.28 -22.88 10.27
N ASP A 211 -33.11 -23.43 11.15
CA ASP A 211 -33.58 -22.74 12.34
C ASP A 211 -32.46 -22.50 13.35
N ALA A 212 -31.53 -23.43 13.48
CA ALA A 212 -30.34 -23.26 14.30
C ALA A 212 -29.46 -22.12 13.76
N TYR A 213 -29.23 -22.06 12.45
CA TYR A 213 -28.49 -20.95 11.83
C TYR A 213 -29.19 -19.62 12.02
N ARG A 214 -30.51 -19.54 11.73
CA ARG A 214 -31.31 -18.31 11.93
C ARG A 214 -31.28 -17.85 13.38
N THR A 215 -31.27 -18.77 14.32
CA THR A 215 -31.21 -18.44 15.75
C THR A 215 -29.88 -17.81 16.11
N ILE A 216 -28.74 -18.36 15.64
CA ILE A 216 -27.41 -17.77 15.85
C ILE A 216 -27.34 -16.38 15.20
N HIS A 217 -27.82 -16.26 13.96
CA HIS A 217 -27.82 -14.99 13.23
C HIS A 217 -28.67 -13.91 13.93
N ARG A 218 -29.91 -14.24 14.33
CA ARG A 218 -30.79 -13.30 15.05
C ARG A 218 -30.14 -12.85 16.35
N LYS A 219 -29.58 -13.78 17.13
CA LYS A 219 -28.88 -13.44 18.38
C LYS A 219 -27.66 -12.55 18.15
N SER A 220 -26.94 -12.73 17.05
CA SER A 220 -25.81 -11.85 16.70
C SER A 220 -26.30 -10.41 16.45
N MET A 221 -27.42 -10.24 15.77
CA MET A 221 -28.02 -8.92 15.53
C MET A 221 -28.57 -8.27 16.80
N ASP A 222 -29.33 -9.04 17.62
CA ASP A 222 -29.93 -8.57 18.88
C ASP A 222 -28.87 -8.10 19.87
N MET A 223 -27.76 -8.82 19.96
CA MET A 223 -26.68 -8.54 20.91
C MET A 223 -25.56 -7.67 20.34
N ARG A 224 -25.62 -7.31 19.04
CA ARG A 224 -24.57 -6.57 18.31
C ARG A 224 -23.20 -7.23 18.44
N ARG A 225 -23.16 -8.55 18.35
CA ARG A 225 -21.96 -9.37 18.40
C ARG A 225 -21.81 -10.18 17.12
N SER A 226 -20.59 -10.61 16.81
CA SER A 226 -20.36 -11.50 15.67
C SER A 226 -21.02 -12.85 15.84
N MET A 227 -21.37 -13.53 14.75
CA MET A 227 -21.88 -14.90 14.81
C MET A 227 -20.87 -15.86 15.44
N LYS A 228 -19.56 -15.59 15.30
CA LYS A 228 -18.47 -16.34 15.96
C LYS A 228 -18.62 -16.26 17.47
N GLU A 229 -18.75 -15.06 18.04
CA GLU A 229 -18.90 -14.88 19.50
C GLU A 229 -20.18 -15.56 20.05
N ILE A 230 -21.28 -15.52 19.30
CA ILE A 230 -22.52 -16.22 19.68
C ILE A 230 -22.30 -17.74 19.65
N ALA A 231 -21.61 -18.25 18.63
CA ALA A 231 -21.29 -19.67 18.52
C ALA A 231 -20.40 -20.13 19.67
N GLU A 232 -19.37 -19.38 20.04
CA GLU A 232 -18.51 -19.65 21.17
C GLU A 232 -19.29 -19.70 22.48
N ALA A 233 -20.21 -18.76 22.71
CA ALA A 233 -21.07 -18.74 23.89
C ALA A 233 -21.98 -19.99 24.01
N ILE A 234 -22.54 -20.42 22.85
CA ILE A 234 -23.37 -21.64 22.80
C ILE A 234 -22.52 -22.88 23.13
N ILE A 235 -21.33 -22.98 22.54
CA ILE A 235 -20.41 -24.09 22.78
C ILE A 235 -20.03 -24.14 24.25
N LEU A 236 -19.60 -23.01 24.82
CA LEU A 236 -19.20 -22.91 26.22
C LEU A 236 -20.34 -23.30 27.18
N SER A 237 -21.57 -22.78 26.94
CA SER A 237 -22.75 -23.11 27.73
C SER A 237 -23.07 -24.61 27.72
N ASN A 238 -22.91 -25.25 26.53
CA ASN A 238 -23.15 -26.70 26.43
C ASN A 238 -22.06 -27.54 27.13
N GLU A 239 -20.82 -27.09 27.12
CA GLU A 239 -19.71 -27.76 27.83
C GLU A 239 -19.90 -27.72 29.38
N ILE A 240 -20.37 -26.57 29.90
CA ILE A 240 -20.67 -26.41 31.32
C ILE A 240 -21.83 -27.31 31.75
N ARG A 241 -22.86 -27.50 30.91
CA ARG A 241 -24.03 -28.34 31.22
C ARG A 241 -23.75 -29.85 31.17
N ARG A 242 -22.64 -30.25 30.54
CA ARG A 242 -22.26 -31.66 30.41
C ARG A 242 -21.40 -32.18 31.57
N LYS A 243 -20.92 -31.28 32.42
CA LYS A 243 -20.28 -31.60 33.69
C LYS A 243 -21.30 -31.64 34.82
#